data_f3ad908ce506012bbc656647d1d1c19e
#
_entry.id   f3ad908ce506012bbc656647d1d1c19e
#
_cell.length_a   1.000
_cell.length_b   1.000
_cell.length_c   1.000
_cell.angle_alpha   90.00
_cell.angle_beta   90.00
_cell.angle_gamma   90.00
#
_symmetry.space_group_name_H-M   'P 1'
#
loop_
_entity.id
_entity.type
_entity.pdbx_description
1 polymer ?
#
loop_
_entity_poly.entity_id
_entity_poly.type
_entity_poly.pdbx_seq_one_letter_code
_entity_poly.pdbx_strand_id
1 'polypeptide(L)'
;MAGVREQNPPMGARPRSVQIVAHSMLFYWWPVWAVGLLLAGLTWLDGHRLAIVPAGTQVVDGFDGGREALVLPAGAHLLQEPAKGKPREPTLRVASHSGYGVVFVVVMLLVVFITNVPIRGLWSVIAVVTVLIVTIVLALLGWWDDILEWAVQSHVYINAFGYLAISLPLLALWLVVVLFFDRQMSMIFSPGQLRVHQEIGGGEIAYDTFGMVVTKRRSDLFRHWLLGFGSGDLLVKTGGANAQQLEMHNVLFVGSKVPLIQQMLQTRDVVGGAYS
;
A
#
# COMPACT_ATOMS: atom_id res chain seq x y z
N MET A 1 38.94 -40.30 -29.90
CA MET A 1 38.41 -39.61 -28.70
C MET A 1 38.22 -38.14 -29.06
N ALA A 2 37.04 -37.76 -29.48
CA ALA A 2 36.69 -36.36 -29.83
C ALA A 2 36.01 -35.74 -28.63
N GLY A 3 36.69 -34.72 -28.07
CA GLY A 3 36.14 -33.97 -26.91
C GLY A 3 34.91 -33.16 -27.30
N VAL A 4 33.82 -33.44 -26.61
CA VAL A 4 32.60 -32.62 -26.65
C VAL A 4 32.94 -31.29 -25.97
N ARG A 5 33.05 -30.21 -26.77
CA ARG A 5 33.13 -28.86 -26.26
C ARG A 5 31.75 -28.52 -25.67
N GLU A 6 31.66 -28.44 -24.36
CA GLU A 6 30.57 -27.74 -23.67
C GLU A 6 30.52 -26.29 -24.18
N GLN A 7 29.54 -25.99 -25.01
CA GLN A 7 29.24 -24.61 -25.40
C GLN A 7 28.59 -23.93 -24.19
N ASN A 8 29.34 -23.02 -23.57
CA ASN A 8 28.75 -22.06 -22.61
C ASN A 8 27.55 -21.36 -23.27
N PRO A 9 26.40 -21.30 -22.61
CA PRO A 9 25.25 -20.59 -23.15
C PRO A 9 25.62 -19.10 -23.33
N PRO A 10 25.17 -18.45 -24.42
CA PRO A 10 25.52 -17.07 -24.71
C PRO A 10 24.98 -16.16 -23.59
N MET A 11 25.79 -15.18 -23.17
CA MET A 11 25.38 -14.10 -22.27
C MET A 11 24.16 -13.40 -22.85
N GLY A 12 22.98 -13.56 -22.20
CA GLY A 12 21.70 -13.14 -22.68
C GLY A 12 20.65 -14.26 -22.68
N ALA A 13 20.90 -15.38 -22.00
CA ALA A 13 19.95 -16.49 -21.90
C ALA A 13 18.60 -15.96 -21.39
N ARG A 14 17.59 -16.00 -22.27
CA ARG A 14 16.20 -15.64 -21.96
C ARG A 14 15.76 -16.42 -20.72
N PRO A 15 15.03 -15.81 -19.79
CA PRO A 15 14.59 -16.54 -18.61
C PRO A 15 13.80 -17.78 -19.02
N ARG A 16 14.19 -18.95 -18.52
CA ARG A 16 13.53 -20.24 -18.84
C ARG A 16 12.09 -20.30 -18.31
N SER A 17 11.74 -19.43 -17.38
CA SER A 17 10.39 -19.31 -16.85
C SER A 17 10.14 -17.91 -16.29
N VAL A 18 8.89 -17.45 -16.36
CA VAL A 18 8.44 -16.18 -15.74
C VAL A 18 7.37 -16.52 -14.71
N GLN A 19 7.67 -16.23 -13.45
CA GLN A 19 6.71 -16.39 -12.36
C GLN A 19 5.94 -15.09 -12.14
N ILE A 20 4.63 -15.23 -12.01
CA ILE A 20 3.70 -14.15 -11.68
C ILE A 20 3.01 -14.51 -10.38
N VAL A 21 2.93 -13.54 -9.47
CA VAL A 21 2.27 -13.67 -8.17
C VAL A 21 1.15 -12.64 -8.15
N ALA A 22 -0.03 -13.07 -7.72
CA ALA A 22 -1.16 -12.18 -7.42
C ALA A 22 -1.01 -11.61 -6.02
N HIS A 23 -1.39 -10.34 -5.87
CA HIS A 23 -1.39 -9.71 -4.55
C HIS A 23 -2.81 -9.42 -4.09
N SER A 24 -3.03 -9.52 -2.79
CA SER A 24 -4.29 -9.18 -2.14
C SER A 24 -4.55 -7.68 -2.16
N MET A 25 -5.79 -7.26 -1.89
CA MET A 25 -6.13 -5.83 -1.74
C MET A 25 -5.38 -5.19 -0.57
N LEU A 26 -5.00 -5.94 0.44
CA LEU A 26 -4.25 -5.43 1.59
C LEU A 26 -2.86 -4.93 1.19
N PHE A 27 -2.30 -5.40 0.07
CA PHE A 27 -1.05 -4.86 -0.48
C PHE A 27 -1.10 -3.33 -0.61
N TYR A 28 -2.20 -2.75 -1.00
CA TYR A 28 -2.37 -1.30 -1.21
C TYR A 28 -2.53 -0.48 0.08
N TRP A 29 -2.55 -1.13 1.25
CA TRP A 29 -2.67 -0.45 2.55
C TRP A 29 -1.34 0.02 3.11
N TRP A 30 -0.24 -0.20 2.37
CA TRP A 30 1.09 0.22 2.78
C TRP A 30 1.20 1.71 3.16
N PRO A 31 0.49 2.69 2.53
CA PRO A 31 0.64 4.08 2.91
C PRO A 31 0.15 4.35 4.33
N VAL A 32 -0.88 3.64 4.80
CA VAL A 32 -1.46 3.85 6.14
C VAL A 32 -0.44 3.52 7.22
N TRP A 33 0.16 2.33 7.17
CA TRP A 33 1.16 1.96 8.19
C TRP A 33 2.47 2.74 8.01
N ALA A 34 2.88 3.04 6.78
CA ALA A 34 4.12 3.77 6.52
C ALA A 34 4.02 5.23 7.01
N VAL A 35 2.93 5.92 6.67
CA VAL A 35 2.68 7.30 7.14
C VAL A 35 2.48 7.31 8.65
N GLY A 36 1.74 6.36 9.22
CA GLY A 36 1.54 6.30 10.66
C GLY A 36 2.83 6.08 11.44
N LEU A 37 3.74 5.21 10.98
CA LEU A 37 5.06 5.04 11.59
C LEU A 37 5.93 6.29 11.46
N LEU A 38 5.89 6.94 10.29
CA LEU A 38 6.58 8.21 10.07
C LEU A 38 6.09 9.28 11.04
N LEU A 39 4.76 9.46 11.14
CA LEU A 39 4.16 10.46 12.02
C LEU A 39 4.37 10.13 13.50
N ALA A 40 4.38 8.85 13.89
CA ALA A 40 4.77 8.43 15.25
C ALA A 40 6.20 8.88 15.57
N GLY A 41 7.14 8.65 14.64
CA GLY A 41 8.53 9.08 14.79
C GLY A 41 8.67 10.60 14.88
N LEU A 42 8.00 11.34 13.98
CA LEU A 42 8.00 12.82 14.02
C LEU A 42 7.39 13.35 15.32
N THR A 43 6.25 12.80 15.75
CA THR A 43 5.62 13.16 17.03
C THR A 43 6.54 12.86 18.24
N TRP A 44 7.33 11.79 18.15
CA TRP A 44 8.30 11.47 19.18
C TRP A 44 9.44 12.49 19.24
N LEU A 45 9.92 12.96 18.09
CA LEU A 45 10.99 13.94 17.97
C LEU A 45 10.54 15.36 18.34
N ASP A 46 9.27 15.70 18.12
CA ASP A 46 8.69 17.02 18.43
C ASP A 46 8.68 17.33 19.93
N GLY A 47 8.66 16.30 20.76
CA GLY A 47 8.89 16.40 22.21
C GLY A 47 7.74 16.99 23.03
N HIS A 48 6.66 17.46 22.41
CA HIS A 48 5.49 18.00 23.10
C HIS A 48 4.70 16.92 23.83
N ARG A 49 4.03 17.31 24.92
CA ARG A 49 3.25 16.40 25.75
C ARG A 49 1.84 16.94 26.00
N LEU A 50 0.85 16.06 25.94
CA LEU A 50 -0.54 16.37 26.20
C LEU A 50 -0.90 16.05 27.64
N ALA A 51 -1.44 17.04 28.35
CA ALA A 51 -2.10 16.87 29.62
C ALA A 51 -3.61 16.90 29.45
N ILE A 52 -4.31 15.93 30.04
CA ILE A 52 -5.76 15.93 30.12
C ILE A 52 -6.13 16.65 31.41
N VAL A 53 -6.74 17.81 31.25
CA VAL A 53 -7.13 18.66 32.37
C VAL A 53 -8.63 18.64 32.58
N PRO A 54 -9.15 18.73 33.83
CA PRO A 54 -10.58 18.82 34.09
C PRO A 54 -11.17 20.14 33.59
N ALA A 55 -12.46 20.13 33.31
CA ALA A 55 -13.19 21.34 32.95
C ALA A 55 -13.08 22.39 34.07
N GLY A 56 -12.92 23.66 33.69
CA GLY A 56 -12.72 24.76 34.64
C GLY A 56 -11.26 25.01 35.04
N THR A 57 -10.29 24.29 34.44
CA THR A 57 -8.86 24.62 34.57
C THR A 57 -8.58 25.97 33.90
N GLN A 58 -7.84 26.83 34.59
CA GLN A 58 -7.46 28.17 34.11
C GLN A 58 -5.96 28.22 33.86
N VAL A 59 -5.56 28.95 32.81
CA VAL A 59 -4.17 29.31 32.59
C VAL A 59 -3.93 30.63 33.31
N VAL A 60 -2.92 30.66 34.19
CA VAL A 60 -2.55 31.88 34.92
C VAL A 60 -1.12 32.25 34.54
N ASP A 61 -0.98 33.47 34.02
CA ASP A 61 0.30 34.06 33.65
C ASP A 61 0.99 34.67 34.88
N GLY A 62 2.33 34.73 34.81
CA GLY A 62 3.10 35.42 35.87
C GLY A 62 3.36 34.58 37.13
N PHE A 63 3.11 33.30 37.11
CA PHE A 63 3.48 32.41 38.20
C PHE A 63 5.01 32.26 38.29
N ASP A 64 5.56 32.41 39.48
CA ASP A 64 6.99 32.17 39.80
C ASP A 64 8.00 32.67 38.74
N GLY A 65 8.00 33.98 38.47
CA GLY A 65 8.98 34.60 37.55
C GLY A 65 8.56 34.66 36.07
N GLY A 66 7.24 34.71 35.81
CA GLY A 66 6.70 34.91 34.43
C GLY A 66 6.40 33.61 33.71
N ARG A 67 6.28 32.49 34.44
CA ARG A 67 5.86 31.19 33.86
C ARG A 67 4.33 31.13 33.78
N GLU A 68 3.83 30.46 32.78
CA GLU A 68 2.41 30.06 32.70
C GLU A 68 2.17 28.85 33.61
N ALA A 69 1.11 28.87 34.42
CA ALA A 69 0.69 27.78 35.26
C ALA A 69 -0.75 27.36 34.99
N LEU A 70 -1.01 26.04 35.01
CA LEU A 70 -2.35 25.48 34.94
C LEU A 70 -2.90 25.34 36.38
N VAL A 71 -3.93 26.13 36.72
CA VAL A 71 -4.63 26.05 37.99
C VAL A 71 -5.87 25.18 37.83
N LEU A 72 -5.89 24.05 38.49
CA LEU A 72 -6.99 23.11 38.52
C LEU A 72 -8.09 23.57 39.49
N PRO A 73 -9.38 23.24 39.22
CA PRO A 73 -10.45 23.45 40.20
C PRO A 73 -10.16 22.75 41.54
N ALA A 74 -10.71 23.29 42.62
CA ALA A 74 -10.52 22.73 43.97
C ALA A 74 -10.95 21.25 44.02
N GLY A 75 -10.06 20.38 44.52
CA GLY A 75 -10.29 18.93 44.61
C GLY A 75 -10.12 18.15 43.27
N ALA A 76 -9.78 18.83 42.18
CA ALA A 76 -9.51 18.17 40.90
C ALA A 76 -8.03 17.77 40.81
N HIS A 77 -7.77 16.64 40.15
CA HIS A 77 -6.44 16.11 39.92
C HIS A 77 -6.24 15.83 38.43
N LEU A 78 -4.99 15.92 37.95
CA LEU A 78 -4.64 15.42 36.61
C LEU A 78 -4.90 13.91 36.57
N LEU A 79 -5.51 13.42 35.51
CA LEU A 79 -5.86 12.01 35.30
C LEU A 79 -4.64 11.08 35.23
N GLN A 80 -3.45 11.64 35.12
CA GLN A 80 -2.22 10.86 34.97
C GLN A 80 -1.67 10.47 36.37
N GLU A 81 -1.54 9.16 36.60
CA GLU A 81 -0.92 8.65 37.81
C GLU A 81 0.58 9.00 37.86
N PRO A 82 1.09 9.55 38.99
CA PRO A 82 2.52 9.81 39.12
C PRO A 82 3.28 8.48 39.17
N ALA A 83 4.33 8.34 38.37
CA ALA A 83 5.32 7.29 38.64
C ALA A 83 5.90 7.51 40.02
N LYS A 84 5.98 6.45 40.84
CA LYS A 84 6.45 6.53 42.23
C LYS A 84 7.77 7.32 42.31
N GLY A 85 7.77 8.42 43.09
CA GLY A 85 8.94 9.24 43.37
C GLY A 85 9.37 10.24 42.27
N LYS A 86 8.55 10.47 41.23
CA LYS A 86 8.82 11.48 40.20
C LYS A 86 7.74 12.56 40.20
N PRO A 87 8.07 13.81 39.79
CA PRO A 87 7.07 14.84 39.59
C PRO A 87 6.02 14.38 38.55
N ARG A 88 4.78 14.88 38.68
CA ARG A 88 3.69 14.58 37.78
C ARG A 88 3.95 15.27 36.44
N GLU A 89 4.47 14.56 35.47
CA GLU A 89 4.65 15.05 34.10
C GLU A 89 3.65 14.40 33.15
N PRO A 90 3.12 15.16 32.16
CA PRO A 90 2.31 14.57 31.10
C PRO A 90 3.10 13.50 30.35
N THR A 91 2.49 12.34 30.15
CA THR A 91 3.16 11.18 29.51
C THR A 91 2.84 11.02 28.03
N LEU A 92 1.69 11.55 27.58
CA LEU A 92 1.24 11.41 26.20
C LEU A 92 2.03 12.35 25.28
N ARG A 93 2.81 11.78 24.37
CA ARG A 93 3.54 12.55 23.36
C ARG A 93 2.63 12.88 22.20
N VAL A 94 2.54 14.16 21.87
CA VAL A 94 1.77 14.69 20.74
C VAL A 94 2.63 15.64 19.93
N ALA A 95 2.23 15.88 18.69
CA ALA A 95 2.84 16.92 17.86
C ALA A 95 2.38 18.31 18.36
N SER A 96 3.20 19.34 18.11
CA SER A 96 2.89 20.74 18.41
C SER A 96 1.66 21.24 17.66
N HIS A 97 1.36 20.64 16.50
CA HIS A 97 0.23 21.03 15.66
C HIS A 97 -0.62 19.83 15.26
N SER A 98 -1.92 20.08 15.07
CA SER A 98 -2.91 19.07 14.69
C SER A 98 -2.76 18.52 13.27
N GLY A 99 -1.94 19.18 12.42
CA GLY A 99 -1.77 18.81 11.01
C GLY A 99 -1.35 17.34 10.78
N TYR A 100 -0.56 16.75 11.70
CA TYR A 100 -0.17 15.34 11.58
C TYR A 100 -1.37 14.40 11.69
N GLY A 101 -2.29 14.68 12.63
CA GLY A 101 -3.51 13.90 12.77
C GLY A 101 -4.40 13.99 11.53
N VAL A 102 -4.55 15.20 10.99
CA VAL A 102 -5.32 15.44 9.76
C VAL A 102 -4.73 14.66 8.58
N VAL A 103 -3.41 14.76 8.36
CA VAL A 103 -2.71 14.03 7.28
C VAL A 103 -2.93 12.53 7.41
N PHE A 104 -2.80 11.98 8.62
CA PHE A 104 -3.02 10.54 8.83
C PHE A 104 -4.44 10.11 8.50
N VAL A 105 -5.44 10.86 8.96
CA VAL A 105 -6.86 10.57 8.68
C VAL A 105 -7.15 10.66 7.19
N VAL A 106 -6.64 11.70 6.50
CA VAL A 106 -6.81 11.87 5.05
C VAL A 106 -6.18 10.71 4.28
N VAL A 107 -4.94 10.31 4.62
CA VAL A 107 -4.28 9.17 3.97
C VAL A 107 -5.08 7.88 4.20
N MET A 108 -5.53 7.64 5.42
CA MET A 108 -6.33 6.46 5.75
C MET A 108 -7.63 6.42 4.95
N LEU A 109 -8.38 7.53 4.92
CA LEU A 109 -9.64 7.63 4.17
C LEU A 109 -9.41 7.48 2.67
N LEU A 110 -8.34 8.06 2.13
CA LEU A 110 -7.97 7.94 0.73
C LEU A 110 -7.68 6.47 0.34
N VAL A 111 -6.91 5.76 1.16
CA VAL A 111 -6.61 4.34 0.92
C VAL A 111 -7.88 3.50 1.02
N VAL A 112 -8.73 3.74 2.03
CA VAL A 112 -10.04 3.06 2.16
C VAL A 112 -10.89 3.32 0.92
N PHE A 113 -10.96 4.57 0.46
CA PHE A 113 -11.73 4.93 -0.74
C PHE A 113 -11.20 4.21 -1.98
N ILE A 114 -9.90 4.30 -2.27
CA ILE A 114 -9.28 3.69 -3.45
C ILE A 114 -9.42 2.16 -3.46
N THR A 115 -9.33 1.51 -2.30
CA THR A 115 -9.40 0.05 -2.21
C THR A 115 -10.82 -0.49 -2.26
N ASN A 116 -11.82 0.28 -1.81
CA ASN A 116 -13.20 -0.19 -1.73
C ASN A 116 -14.11 0.32 -2.87
N VAL A 117 -13.78 1.47 -3.49
CA VAL A 117 -14.56 2.02 -4.60
C VAL A 117 -13.94 1.61 -5.93
N PRO A 118 -14.56 0.70 -6.71
CA PRO A 118 -14.01 0.22 -7.97
C PRO A 118 -14.23 1.24 -9.09
N ILE A 119 -13.40 2.27 -9.16
CA ILE A 119 -13.44 3.26 -10.24
C ILE A 119 -12.66 2.71 -11.43
N ARG A 120 -13.33 2.06 -12.38
CA ARG A 120 -12.70 1.35 -13.50
C ARG A 120 -12.91 2.04 -14.86
N GLY A 121 -11.97 1.84 -15.77
CA GLY A 121 -12.06 2.28 -17.16
C GLY A 121 -12.15 3.80 -17.30
N LEU A 122 -13.09 4.28 -18.10
CA LEU A 122 -13.28 5.71 -18.39
C LEU A 122 -13.60 6.52 -17.12
N TRP A 123 -14.31 5.94 -16.16
CA TRP A 123 -14.64 6.61 -14.89
C TRP A 123 -13.40 6.98 -14.08
N SER A 124 -12.33 6.18 -14.13
CA SER A 124 -11.09 6.53 -13.43
C SER A 124 -10.40 7.75 -14.07
N VAL A 125 -10.47 7.88 -15.40
CA VAL A 125 -9.95 9.05 -16.09
C VAL A 125 -10.79 10.29 -15.76
N ILE A 126 -12.11 10.17 -15.82
CA ILE A 126 -13.04 11.26 -15.45
C ILE A 126 -12.77 11.72 -14.03
N ALA A 127 -12.63 10.79 -13.07
CA ALA A 127 -12.34 11.13 -11.68
C ALA A 127 -11.00 11.89 -11.53
N VAL A 128 -9.92 11.44 -12.20
CA VAL A 128 -8.63 12.16 -12.19
C VAL A 128 -8.78 13.57 -12.75
N VAL A 129 -9.43 13.70 -13.91
CA VAL A 129 -9.66 15.01 -14.54
C VAL A 129 -10.50 15.92 -13.63
N THR A 130 -11.55 15.37 -13.01
CA THR A 130 -12.41 16.12 -12.08
C THR A 130 -11.61 16.60 -10.86
N VAL A 131 -10.81 15.74 -10.23
CA VAL A 131 -9.95 16.13 -9.10
C VAL A 131 -8.98 17.24 -9.52
N LEU A 132 -8.38 17.11 -10.69
CA LEU A 132 -7.45 18.12 -11.21
C LEU A 132 -8.13 19.45 -11.47
N ILE A 133 -9.32 19.45 -12.10
CA ILE A 133 -10.11 20.66 -12.33
C ILE A 133 -10.51 21.30 -11.01
N VAL A 134 -11.03 20.53 -10.06
CA VAL A 134 -11.40 21.04 -8.73
C VAL A 134 -10.21 21.64 -8.02
N THR A 135 -9.05 20.99 -8.05
CA THR A 135 -7.80 21.49 -7.47
C THR A 135 -7.40 22.85 -8.08
N ILE A 136 -7.48 22.97 -9.41
CA ILE A 136 -7.17 24.23 -10.11
C ILE A 136 -8.17 25.32 -9.77
N VAL A 137 -9.47 25.00 -9.75
CA VAL A 137 -10.52 25.97 -9.41
C VAL A 137 -10.35 26.49 -7.99
N LEU A 138 -10.10 25.60 -7.02
CA LEU A 138 -9.84 25.98 -5.63
C LEU A 138 -8.58 26.88 -5.52
N ALA A 139 -7.54 26.57 -6.31
CA ALA A 139 -6.34 27.41 -6.34
C ALA A 139 -6.62 28.81 -6.92
N LEU A 140 -7.40 28.89 -8.01
CA LEU A 140 -7.78 30.17 -8.61
C LEU A 140 -8.68 31.02 -7.71
N LEU A 141 -9.51 30.37 -6.90
CA LEU A 141 -10.38 31.06 -5.92
C LEU A 141 -9.65 31.43 -4.62
N GLY A 142 -8.40 30.97 -4.42
CA GLY A 142 -7.64 31.18 -3.20
C GLY A 142 -8.15 30.38 -1.98
N TRP A 143 -9.03 29.40 -2.19
CA TRP A 143 -9.66 28.63 -1.11
C TRP A 143 -8.76 27.56 -0.48
N TRP A 144 -7.58 27.32 -1.05
CA TRP A 144 -6.64 26.37 -0.46
C TRP A 144 -6.17 26.77 0.92
N ASP A 145 -5.91 28.08 1.13
CA ASP A 145 -5.46 28.59 2.42
C ASP A 145 -6.55 28.40 3.48
N ASP A 146 -7.80 28.71 3.14
CA ASP A 146 -8.96 28.51 4.04
C ASP A 146 -9.18 27.03 4.40
N ILE A 147 -9.05 26.12 3.40
CA ILE A 147 -9.21 24.68 3.60
C ILE A 147 -8.09 24.14 4.50
N LEU A 148 -6.85 24.56 4.26
CA LEU A 148 -5.69 24.13 5.07
C LEU A 148 -5.79 24.70 6.49
N GLU A 149 -6.21 25.95 6.65
CA GLU A 149 -6.44 26.56 7.95
C GLU A 149 -7.56 25.83 8.70
N TRP A 150 -8.69 25.57 8.06
CA TRP A 150 -9.79 24.78 8.64
C TRP A 150 -9.31 23.38 9.05
N ALA A 151 -8.52 22.71 8.21
CA ALA A 151 -7.97 21.39 8.51
C ALA A 151 -7.07 21.41 9.75
N VAL A 152 -6.20 22.41 9.89
CA VAL A 152 -5.36 22.60 11.07
C VAL A 152 -6.20 22.97 12.30
N GLN A 153 -7.22 23.83 12.15
CA GLN A 153 -8.15 24.20 13.23
C GLN A 153 -9.09 23.06 13.65
N SER A 154 -9.15 21.96 12.89
CA SER A 154 -9.96 20.77 13.26
C SER A 154 -9.52 20.11 14.58
N HIS A 155 -8.33 20.47 15.10
CA HIS A 155 -7.77 19.97 16.36
C HIS A 155 -7.69 18.45 16.44
N VAL A 156 -7.41 17.77 15.33
CA VAL A 156 -7.22 16.30 15.29
C VAL A 156 -5.84 15.96 15.82
N TYR A 157 -5.73 15.81 17.13
CA TYR A 157 -4.49 15.38 17.77
C TYR A 157 -4.48 13.87 17.95
N ILE A 158 -3.47 13.21 17.40
CA ILE A 158 -3.20 11.79 17.63
C ILE A 158 -1.85 11.70 18.36
N ASN A 159 -1.79 10.98 19.46
CA ASN A 159 -0.55 10.80 20.19
C ASN A 159 0.35 9.76 19.48
N ALA A 160 1.65 9.76 19.78
CA ALA A 160 2.61 8.86 19.17
C ALA A 160 2.21 7.37 19.32
N PHE A 161 1.65 7.00 20.48
CA PHE A 161 1.16 5.63 20.72
C PHE A 161 -0.07 5.31 19.86
N GLY A 162 -0.96 6.25 19.62
CA GLY A 162 -2.14 6.09 18.75
C GLY A 162 -1.74 5.76 17.30
N TYR A 163 -0.73 6.47 16.76
CA TYR A 163 -0.16 6.12 15.46
C TYR A 163 0.43 4.72 15.45
N LEU A 164 1.22 4.34 16.47
CA LEU A 164 1.82 3.01 16.59
C LEU A 164 0.76 1.91 16.74
N ALA A 165 -0.27 2.16 17.54
CA ALA A 165 -1.35 1.20 17.83
C ALA A 165 -2.14 0.83 16.56
N ILE A 166 -2.22 1.73 15.57
CA ILE A 166 -2.84 1.46 14.27
C ILE A 166 -1.81 0.86 13.32
N SER A 167 -0.62 1.45 13.23
CA SER A 167 0.34 1.14 12.18
C SER A 167 1.07 -0.19 12.39
N LEU A 168 1.44 -0.55 13.63
CA LEU A 168 2.16 -1.80 13.89
C LEU A 168 1.33 -3.06 13.62
N PRO A 169 0.08 -3.17 14.10
CA PRO A 169 -0.77 -4.31 13.75
C PRO A 169 -1.04 -4.38 12.25
N LEU A 170 -1.25 -3.23 11.60
CA LEU A 170 -1.49 -3.18 10.16
C LEU A 170 -0.24 -3.60 9.38
N LEU A 171 0.95 -3.16 9.78
CA LEU A 171 2.22 -3.60 9.19
C LEU A 171 2.43 -5.11 9.40
N ALA A 172 2.18 -5.62 10.61
CA ALA A 172 2.31 -7.05 10.90
C ALA A 172 1.36 -7.88 10.03
N LEU A 173 0.10 -7.48 9.93
CA LEU A 173 -0.88 -8.13 9.06
C LEU A 173 -0.46 -8.04 7.58
N TRP A 174 0.00 -6.88 7.13
CA TRP A 174 0.49 -6.65 5.77
C TRP A 174 1.66 -7.58 5.44
N LEU A 175 2.65 -7.69 6.35
CA LEU A 175 3.80 -8.59 6.17
C LEU A 175 3.36 -10.05 6.07
N VAL A 176 2.46 -10.49 6.95
CA VAL A 176 1.94 -11.87 6.93
C VAL A 176 1.25 -12.15 5.59
N VAL A 177 0.38 -11.26 5.14
CA VAL A 177 -0.36 -11.46 3.89
C VAL A 177 0.57 -11.44 2.68
N VAL A 178 1.42 -10.42 2.55
CA VAL A 178 2.30 -10.27 1.37
C VAL A 178 3.39 -11.34 1.31
N LEU A 179 3.96 -11.76 2.45
CA LEU A 179 5.05 -12.71 2.45
C LEU A 179 4.59 -14.18 2.41
N PHE A 180 3.43 -14.48 2.99
CA PHE A 180 2.93 -15.86 3.08
C PHE A 180 1.75 -16.12 2.15
N PHE A 181 0.67 -15.34 2.24
CA PHE A 181 -0.56 -15.63 1.51
C PHE A 181 -0.47 -15.27 0.02
N ASP A 182 0.09 -14.12 -0.33
CA ASP A 182 0.17 -13.71 -1.74
C ASP A 182 1.05 -14.65 -2.57
N ARG A 183 2.01 -15.36 -1.95
CA ARG A 183 2.86 -16.32 -2.65
C ARG A 183 2.18 -17.63 -3.02
N GLN A 184 1.02 -17.90 -2.44
CA GLN A 184 0.28 -19.15 -2.65
C GLN A 184 -0.46 -19.15 -4.00
N MET A 185 -0.83 -17.98 -4.53
CA MET A 185 -1.38 -17.85 -5.87
C MET A 185 -0.30 -17.41 -6.86
N SER A 186 0.22 -18.34 -7.63
CA SER A 186 1.24 -18.04 -8.64
C SER A 186 1.00 -18.74 -9.96
N MET A 187 1.35 -18.05 -11.05
CA MET A 187 1.40 -18.62 -12.40
C MET A 187 2.84 -18.64 -12.88
N ILE A 188 3.29 -19.79 -13.36
CA ILE A 188 4.62 -19.98 -13.92
C ILE A 188 4.48 -20.24 -15.42
N PHE A 189 4.92 -19.26 -16.22
CA PHE A 189 4.99 -19.41 -17.66
C PHE A 189 6.34 -19.99 -18.04
N SER A 190 6.29 -21.10 -18.78
CA SER A 190 7.45 -21.78 -19.38
C SER A 190 7.19 -22.00 -20.88
N PRO A 191 8.20 -22.22 -21.72
CA PRO A 191 7.97 -22.58 -23.12
C PRO A 191 7.07 -23.81 -23.24
N GLY A 192 5.92 -23.67 -23.91
CA GLY A 192 4.95 -24.76 -24.12
C GLY A 192 4.01 -25.06 -22.97
N GLN A 193 4.22 -24.52 -21.76
CA GLN A 193 3.41 -24.87 -20.58
C GLN A 193 3.15 -23.67 -19.66
N LEU A 194 1.90 -23.48 -19.23
CA LEU A 194 1.51 -22.64 -18.11
C LEU A 194 1.14 -23.50 -16.92
N ARG A 195 1.83 -23.33 -15.80
CA ARG A 195 1.51 -23.96 -14.52
C ARG A 195 0.83 -22.95 -13.63
N VAL A 196 -0.35 -23.30 -13.14
CA VAL A 196 -1.13 -22.49 -12.21
C VAL A 196 -1.08 -23.18 -10.86
N HIS A 197 -0.46 -22.55 -9.90
CA HIS A 197 -0.46 -22.98 -8.52
C HIS A 197 -1.62 -22.26 -7.82
N GLN A 198 -2.64 -23.03 -7.42
CA GLN A 198 -3.80 -22.53 -6.71
C GLN A 198 -3.71 -22.94 -5.25
N GLU A 199 -4.02 -22.02 -4.37
CA GLU A 199 -4.23 -22.09 -2.91
C GLU A 199 -3.89 -23.42 -2.18
N ILE A 200 -3.79 -23.36 -0.87
CA ILE A 200 -3.50 -24.51 0.01
C ILE A 200 -4.49 -25.64 -0.28
N GLY A 201 -4.00 -26.73 -0.88
CA GLY A 201 -4.80 -27.92 -1.19
C GLY A 201 -5.37 -28.02 -2.62
N GLY A 202 -5.24 -26.97 -3.44
CA GLY A 202 -5.79 -26.93 -4.82
C GLY A 202 -4.95 -27.63 -5.89
N GLY A 203 -3.71 -28.00 -5.57
CA GLY A 203 -2.81 -28.66 -6.52
C GLY A 203 -2.21 -27.73 -7.57
N GLU A 204 -1.50 -28.32 -8.51
CA GLU A 204 -0.90 -27.65 -9.67
C GLU A 204 -1.64 -28.08 -10.94
N ILE A 205 -2.18 -27.11 -11.68
CA ILE A 205 -2.84 -27.35 -12.96
C ILE A 205 -1.93 -26.84 -14.07
N ALA A 206 -1.61 -27.73 -15.04
CA ALA A 206 -0.82 -27.39 -16.19
C ALA A 206 -1.71 -27.23 -17.43
N TYR A 207 -1.53 -26.10 -18.12
CA TYR A 207 -2.20 -25.78 -19.39
C TYR A 207 -1.18 -25.72 -20.52
N ASP A 208 -1.56 -26.18 -21.71
CA ASP A 208 -0.80 -25.94 -22.93
C ASP A 208 -0.87 -24.46 -23.29
N THR A 209 0.23 -23.92 -23.78
CA THR A 209 0.32 -22.52 -24.21
C THR A 209 -0.17 -22.29 -25.64
N PHE A 210 -0.55 -23.34 -26.38
CA PHE A 210 -1.03 -23.23 -27.75
C PHE A 210 -2.35 -22.45 -27.85
N GLY A 211 -2.36 -21.38 -28.65
CA GLY A 211 -3.51 -20.51 -28.79
C GLY A 211 -3.86 -19.66 -27.56
N MET A 212 -2.95 -19.60 -26.57
CA MET A 212 -3.12 -18.81 -25.37
C MET A 212 -2.99 -17.32 -25.67
N VAL A 213 -3.90 -16.52 -25.12
CA VAL A 213 -3.89 -15.07 -25.22
C VAL A 213 -3.71 -14.46 -23.83
N VAL A 214 -2.67 -13.64 -23.69
CA VAL A 214 -2.36 -12.93 -22.44
C VAL A 214 -2.63 -11.45 -22.61
N THR A 215 -3.58 -10.93 -21.84
CA THR A 215 -4.00 -9.54 -21.89
C THR A 215 -3.78 -8.86 -20.55
N LYS A 216 -3.17 -7.69 -20.59
CA LYS A 216 -2.99 -6.83 -19.43
C LYS A 216 -4.17 -5.88 -19.30
N ARG A 217 -4.77 -5.79 -18.09
CA ARG A 217 -5.77 -4.79 -17.76
C ARG A 217 -5.22 -3.82 -16.71
N ARG A 218 -5.38 -2.55 -16.95
CA ARG A 218 -5.14 -1.47 -15.98
C ARG A 218 -6.40 -0.62 -15.90
N SER A 219 -7.46 -1.25 -15.45
CA SER A 219 -8.78 -0.59 -15.44
C SER A 219 -8.92 0.45 -14.32
N ASP A 220 -8.11 0.34 -13.26
CA ASP A 220 -8.16 1.23 -12.09
C ASP A 220 -6.82 1.96 -11.97
N LEU A 221 -6.83 3.25 -12.39
CA LEU A 221 -5.63 4.08 -12.38
C LEU A 221 -5.15 4.40 -10.95
N PHE A 222 -6.08 4.68 -10.03
CA PHE A 222 -5.72 5.04 -8.65
C PHE A 222 -5.06 3.87 -7.93
N ARG A 223 -5.66 2.69 -8.02
CA ARG A 223 -5.15 1.50 -7.37
C ARG A 223 -3.81 1.05 -7.98
N HIS A 224 -3.75 0.94 -9.30
CA HIS A 224 -2.58 0.35 -9.95
C HIS A 224 -1.42 1.33 -10.13
N TRP A 225 -1.70 2.61 -10.32
CA TRP A 225 -0.63 3.59 -10.55
C TRP A 225 -0.22 4.29 -9.27
N LEU A 226 -1.18 4.81 -8.47
CA LEU A 226 -0.88 5.58 -7.27
C LEU A 226 -0.39 4.70 -6.11
N LEU A 227 -1.10 3.59 -5.82
CA LEU A 227 -0.77 2.72 -4.70
C LEU A 227 0.03 1.47 -5.09
N GLY A 228 -0.04 1.04 -6.33
CA GLY A 228 0.41 -0.27 -6.79
C GLY A 228 1.69 -0.27 -7.61
N PHE A 229 2.45 0.82 -7.69
CA PHE A 229 3.73 0.91 -8.41
C PHE A 229 3.67 0.35 -9.85
N GLY A 230 2.58 0.63 -10.58
CA GLY A 230 2.38 0.13 -11.95
C GLY A 230 1.90 -1.32 -12.00
N SER A 231 1.27 -1.82 -10.95
CA SER A 231 0.55 -3.10 -10.95
C SER A 231 -0.58 -3.12 -11.99
N GLY A 232 -1.22 -4.25 -12.14
CA GLY A 232 -2.39 -4.41 -13.02
C GLY A 232 -2.92 -5.83 -12.94
N ASP A 233 -4.08 -6.04 -13.55
CA ASP A 233 -4.68 -7.35 -13.64
C ASP A 233 -4.21 -8.05 -14.92
N LEU A 234 -3.89 -9.34 -14.81
CA LEU A 234 -3.51 -10.18 -15.92
C LEU A 234 -4.65 -11.14 -16.23
N LEU A 235 -5.11 -11.08 -17.46
CA LEU A 235 -6.10 -12.00 -17.99
C LEU A 235 -5.43 -12.97 -18.95
N VAL A 236 -5.55 -14.25 -18.67
CA VAL A 236 -5.03 -15.34 -19.49
C VAL A 236 -6.20 -16.15 -20.01
N LYS A 237 -6.35 -16.23 -21.33
CA LYS A 237 -7.30 -17.13 -21.98
C LYS A 237 -6.52 -18.31 -22.53
N THR A 238 -6.86 -19.52 -22.10
CA THR A 238 -6.28 -20.75 -22.63
C THR A 238 -6.81 -21.02 -24.03
N GLY A 239 -6.07 -21.74 -24.87
CA GLY A 239 -6.51 -22.15 -26.21
C GLY A 239 -7.37 -23.42 -26.17
N GLY A 240 -7.97 -23.79 -27.32
CA GLY A 240 -8.69 -25.03 -27.51
C GLY A 240 -10.21 -24.95 -27.29
N ALA A 241 -10.90 -26.08 -27.46
CA ALA A 241 -12.36 -26.15 -27.39
C ALA A 241 -12.94 -25.85 -26.00
N ASN A 242 -12.13 -26.09 -24.93
CA ASN A 242 -12.49 -25.80 -23.54
C ASN A 242 -11.69 -24.60 -23.02
N ALA A 243 -11.67 -23.48 -23.79
CA ALA A 243 -10.94 -22.29 -23.39
C ALA A 243 -11.43 -21.78 -22.02
N GLN A 244 -10.53 -21.72 -21.07
CA GLN A 244 -10.76 -21.17 -19.74
C GLN A 244 -10.18 -19.77 -19.64
N GLN A 245 -10.82 -18.91 -18.85
CA GLN A 245 -10.33 -17.59 -18.53
C GLN A 245 -9.79 -17.58 -17.10
N LEU A 246 -8.50 -17.34 -16.97
CA LEU A 246 -7.79 -17.25 -15.70
C LEU A 246 -7.47 -15.78 -15.46
N GLU A 247 -7.84 -15.27 -14.29
CA GLU A 247 -7.57 -13.88 -13.89
C GLU A 247 -6.61 -13.87 -12.71
N MET A 248 -5.54 -13.07 -12.84
CA MET A 248 -4.66 -12.73 -11.73
C MET A 248 -4.77 -11.26 -11.42
N HIS A 249 -5.21 -10.96 -10.21
CA HIS A 249 -5.38 -9.58 -9.77
C HIS A 249 -4.10 -9.03 -9.15
N ASN A 250 -3.93 -7.70 -9.30
CA ASN A 250 -2.91 -6.93 -8.60
C ASN A 250 -1.47 -7.43 -8.83
N VAL A 251 -1.14 -7.82 -10.07
CA VAL A 251 0.21 -8.26 -10.44
C VAL A 251 1.14 -7.07 -10.48
N LEU A 252 2.22 -7.10 -9.69
CA LEU A 252 3.24 -6.05 -9.67
C LEU A 252 4.05 -6.06 -10.97
N PHE A 253 4.35 -4.84 -11.46
CA PHE A 253 5.14 -4.60 -12.66
C PHE A 253 4.64 -5.38 -13.89
N VAL A 254 3.33 -5.54 -14.02
CA VAL A 254 2.69 -6.28 -15.11
C VAL A 254 3.14 -5.77 -16.50
N GLY A 255 3.50 -4.47 -16.59
CA GLY A 255 3.95 -3.85 -17.84
C GLY A 255 5.25 -4.43 -18.40
N SER A 256 6.18 -4.82 -17.55
CA SER A 256 7.46 -5.44 -17.94
C SER A 256 7.36 -6.95 -18.11
N LYS A 257 6.44 -7.60 -17.38
CA LYS A 257 6.27 -9.05 -17.41
C LYS A 257 5.54 -9.54 -18.66
N VAL A 258 4.51 -8.82 -19.12
CA VAL A 258 3.69 -9.24 -20.26
C VAL A 258 4.49 -9.39 -21.56
N PRO A 259 5.38 -8.46 -21.96
CA PRO A 259 6.22 -8.68 -23.15
C PRO A 259 7.10 -9.93 -23.07
N LEU A 260 7.67 -10.20 -21.88
CA LEU A 260 8.48 -11.39 -21.66
C LEU A 260 7.66 -12.68 -21.85
N ILE A 261 6.43 -12.71 -21.30
CA ILE A 261 5.52 -13.84 -21.46
C ILE A 261 5.16 -14.02 -22.93
N GLN A 262 4.81 -12.93 -23.65
CA GLN A 262 4.48 -13.00 -25.06
C GLN A 262 5.64 -13.54 -25.91
N GLN A 263 6.89 -13.13 -25.61
CA GLN A 263 8.06 -13.72 -26.25
C GLN A 263 8.19 -15.22 -25.98
N MET A 264 7.91 -15.66 -24.75
CA MET A 264 7.97 -17.09 -24.39
C MET A 264 6.89 -17.91 -25.10
N LEU A 265 5.67 -17.35 -25.24
CA LEU A 265 4.58 -17.99 -25.96
C LEU A 265 4.87 -18.12 -27.46
N GLN A 266 5.66 -17.20 -28.04
CA GLN A 266 6.06 -17.23 -29.46
C GLN A 266 7.26 -18.16 -29.72
N THR A 267 8.10 -18.37 -28.70
CA THR A 267 9.28 -19.24 -28.81
C THR A 267 8.82 -20.69 -28.58
N ARG A 268 8.39 -21.37 -29.62
CA ARG A 268 8.15 -22.80 -29.62
C ARG A 268 9.54 -23.47 -29.65
N ASP A 269 9.92 -24.15 -28.59
CA ASP A 269 10.99 -25.12 -28.73
C ASP A 269 10.48 -26.19 -29.71
N VAL A 270 11.02 -26.20 -30.90
CA VAL A 270 10.89 -27.30 -31.84
C VAL A 270 11.69 -28.47 -31.27
N VAL A 271 11.18 -29.07 -30.21
CA VAL A 271 11.59 -30.38 -29.74
C VAL A 271 10.79 -31.39 -30.53
N GLY A 272 11.21 -31.66 -31.74
CA GLY A 272 10.51 -32.63 -32.54
C GLY A 272 11.14 -32.76 -33.91
N GLY A 273 12.11 -33.63 -34.05
CA GLY A 273 12.58 -33.94 -35.37
C GLY A 273 13.96 -34.56 -35.40
N ALA A 274 14.13 -35.61 -34.64
CA ALA A 274 15.27 -36.53 -34.88
C ALA A 274 14.80 -37.96 -34.53
N TYR A 275 13.78 -38.40 -35.27
CA TYR A 275 13.53 -39.82 -35.46
C TYR A 275 13.29 -40.02 -36.96
N SER A 276 14.36 -40.22 -37.68
CA SER A 276 14.38 -40.94 -38.93
C SER A 276 15.66 -41.75 -39.00
#